data_70aa2c6f7e180ba410c951fd39e21d2d
#
_entry.id   70aa2c6f7e180ba410c951fd39e21d2d
#
_cell.length_a   1.000
_cell.length_b   1.000
_cell.length_c   1.000
_cell.angle_alpha   90.00
_cell.angle_beta   90.00
_cell.angle_gamma   90.00
#
_symmetry.space_group_name_H-M   'P 1'
#
loop_
_entity.id
_entity.type
_entity.pdbx_description
1 polymer ?
#
loop_
_entity_poly.entity_id
_entity_poly.type
_entity_poly.pdbx_seq_one_letter_code
_entity_poly.pdbx_strand_id
1 'polypeptide(L)'
;MSLPSPMDLRALRPRHDLAWLHVAVNLLQVGGGLALSASSHPTAYVVGQVILALGFSQALILVHEAGHRTLFRGRLLNDIVGTAAGFLALVPYASWRPIHARHHRYTGWQDLDATTESLVPRQVSAWERALIDLAWRSWLPLFSIIYRIQNYWRVERIRPFLASRVRPTRLQWAARIQLLAYVLLVAWFGVPQSLALVGPGLLLALAFQDILLLSQHTYMPTHLSHGQDVRLFPPQEQGRFTRSLCLPAWLSWLILHFDAHELHHLYPAVPGYLLHRIPYAPPNEVHWLAWLREVKAMSGCTFLFAGPHPEPEP
;
A
#
# COMPACT_ATOMS: atom_id res chain seq x y z
N MET A 1 -2.89 15.20 24.39
CA MET A 1 -3.64 16.01 23.40
C MET A 1 -5.10 15.61 23.48
N SER A 2 -6.03 16.55 23.73
CA SER A 2 -7.48 16.26 23.77
C SER A 2 -7.92 15.90 22.36
N LEU A 3 -8.60 14.76 22.21
CA LEU A 3 -9.32 14.43 20.97
C LEU A 3 -10.26 15.61 20.63
N PRO A 4 -10.39 15.98 19.34
CA PRO A 4 -11.35 17.01 18.93
C PRO A 4 -12.73 16.66 19.49
N SER A 5 -13.51 17.71 19.84
CA SER A 5 -14.90 17.55 20.30
C SER A 5 -15.64 16.54 19.39
N PRO A 6 -16.61 15.77 19.90
CA PRO A 6 -17.20 14.65 19.19
C PRO A 6 -17.76 15.11 17.85
N MET A 7 -16.91 15.04 16.81
CA MET A 7 -17.32 15.22 15.44
C MET A 7 -18.25 14.05 15.10
N ASP A 8 -19.40 14.35 14.53
CA ASP A 8 -20.31 13.27 14.12
C ASP A 8 -19.69 12.48 12.94
N LEU A 9 -18.87 11.47 13.30
CA LEU A 9 -18.28 10.55 12.32
C LEU A 9 -19.33 9.89 11.43
N ARG A 10 -20.63 9.92 11.82
CA ARG A 10 -21.74 9.43 11.00
C ARG A 10 -21.92 10.27 9.73
N ALA A 11 -21.48 11.54 9.74
CA ALA A 11 -21.47 12.40 8.56
C ALA A 11 -20.37 12.00 7.54
N LEU A 12 -19.34 11.28 7.98
CA LEU A 12 -18.21 10.83 7.16
C LEU A 12 -18.42 9.41 6.60
N ARG A 13 -19.63 9.10 6.16
CA ARG A 13 -19.95 7.81 5.52
C ARG A 13 -19.56 7.78 4.04
N PRO A 14 -19.35 6.58 3.46
CA PRO A 14 -19.04 6.44 2.05
C PRO A 14 -20.05 7.19 1.15
N ARG A 15 -19.54 7.92 0.18
CA ARG A 15 -20.26 8.71 -0.81
C ARG A 15 -20.03 8.13 -2.20
N HIS A 16 -21.11 7.67 -2.84
CA HIS A 16 -21.03 7.03 -4.16
C HIS A 16 -20.52 7.98 -5.25
N ASP A 17 -20.90 9.27 -5.20
CA ASP A 17 -20.44 10.28 -6.16
C ASP A 17 -18.94 10.48 -6.12
N LEU A 18 -18.35 10.64 -4.92
CA LEU A 18 -16.90 10.76 -4.76
C LEU A 18 -16.17 9.45 -5.10
N ALA A 19 -16.72 8.31 -4.70
CA ALA A 19 -16.15 7.01 -5.04
C ALA A 19 -16.08 6.81 -6.56
N TRP A 20 -17.16 7.08 -7.28
CA TRP A 20 -17.17 6.98 -8.74
C TRP A 20 -16.27 8.01 -9.41
N LEU A 21 -16.13 9.21 -8.84
CA LEU A 21 -15.15 10.20 -9.33
C LEU A 21 -13.73 9.62 -9.32
N HIS A 22 -13.27 9.04 -8.19
CA HIS A 22 -11.93 8.46 -8.11
C HIS A 22 -11.77 7.23 -9.00
N VAL A 23 -12.79 6.39 -9.14
CA VAL A 23 -12.78 5.26 -10.09
C VAL A 23 -12.70 5.76 -11.53
N ALA A 24 -13.47 6.78 -11.91
CA ALA A 24 -13.42 7.36 -13.25
C ALA A 24 -12.05 8.00 -13.55
N VAL A 25 -11.48 8.74 -12.59
CA VAL A 25 -10.12 9.29 -12.72
C VAL A 25 -9.11 8.17 -12.94
N ASN A 26 -9.20 7.07 -12.19
CA ASN A 26 -8.31 5.92 -12.39
C ASN A 26 -8.45 5.29 -13.77
N LEU A 27 -9.68 5.09 -14.24
CA LEU A 27 -9.93 4.54 -15.58
C LEU A 27 -9.42 5.48 -16.68
N LEU A 28 -9.58 6.80 -16.53
CA LEU A 28 -9.05 7.80 -17.45
C LEU A 28 -7.50 7.79 -17.46
N GLN A 29 -6.87 7.67 -16.29
CA GLN A 29 -5.41 7.56 -16.22
C GLN A 29 -4.90 6.29 -16.89
N VAL A 30 -5.49 5.13 -16.61
CA VAL A 30 -5.06 3.88 -17.20
C VAL A 30 -5.36 3.85 -18.71
N GLY A 31 -6.57 4.19 -19.11
CA GLY A 31 -6.96 4.21 -20.54
C GLY A 31 -6.21 5.26 -21.34
N GLY A 32 -6.14 6.49 -20.85
CA GLY A 32 -5.39 7.58 -21.50
C GLY A 32 -3.88 7.30 -21.52
N GLY A 33 -3.34 6.80 -20.40
CA GLY A 33 -1.94 6.40 -20.32
C GLY A 33 -1.59 5.29 -21.32
N LEU A 34 -2.42 4.25 -21.46
CA LEU A 34 -2.24 3.21 -22.48
C LEU A 34 -2.31 3.76 -23.92
N ALA A 35 -3.30 4.63 -24.19
CA ALA A 35 -3.44 5.26 -25.51
C ALA A 35 -2.20 6.09 -25.89
N LEU A 36 -1.69 6.90 -24.96
CA LEU A 36 -0.46 7.67 -25.16
C LEU A 36 0.77 6.80 -25.25
N SER A 37 0.86 5.72 -24.47
CA SER A 37 1.97 4.75 -24.52
C SER A 37 2.01 3.93 -25.81
N ALA A 38 0.91 3.85 -26.52
CA ALA A 38 0.86 3.22 -27.85
C ALA A 38 1.30 4.18 -28.99
N SER A 39 1.54 5.46 -28.69
CA SER A 39 1.96 6.45 -29.66
C SER A 39 3.41 6.24 -30.09
N SER A 40 3.71 6.47 -31.38
CA SER A 40 5.07 6.52 -31.90
C SER A 40 5.81 7.81 -31.54
N HIS A 41 5.11 8.83 -31.04
CA HIS A 41 5.70 10.10 -30.63
C HIS A 41 6.37 9.99 -29.26
N PRO A 42 7.70 10.22 -29.12
CA PRO A 42 8.42 9.98 -27.86
C PRO A 42 7.85 10.72 -26.65
N THR A 43 7.47 12.00 -26.82
CA THR A 43 6.89 12.79 -25.72
C THR A 43 5.55 12.23 -25.26
N ALA A 44 4.67 11.83 -26.18
CA ALA A 44 3.38 11.23 -25.87
C ALA A 44 3.59 9.91 -25.11
N TYR A 45 4.55 9.08 -25.55
CA TYR A 45 4.93 7.86 -24.86
C TYR A 45 5.36 8.12 -23.41
N VAL A 46 6.31 9.04 -23.20
CA VAL A 46 6.81 9.35 -21.84
C VAL A 46 5.68 9.88 -20.95
N VAL A 47 4.84 10.78 -21.46
CA VAL A 47 3.66 11.28 -20.72
C VAL A 47 2.70 10.14 -20.39
N GLY A 48 2.47 9.23 -21.33
CA GLY A 48 1.66 8.03 -21.15
C GLY A 48 2.17 7.16 -19.99
N GLN A 49 3.48 6.90 -19.93
CA GLN A 49 4.09 6.11 -18.85
C GLN A 49 3.96 6.78 -17.48
N VAL A 50 4.09 8.11 -17.39
CA VAL A 50 3.88 8.86 -16.15
C VAL A 50 2.42 8.79 -15.69
N ILE A 51 1.47 8.96 -16.63
CA ILE A 51 0.03 8.83 -16.33
C ILE A 51 -0.32 7.40 -15.88
N LEU A 52 0.24 6.37 -16.54
CA LEU A 52 0.11 4.98 -16.10
C LEU A 52 0.65 4.77 -14.69
N ALA A 53 1.80 5.35 -14.36
CA ALA A 53 2.38 5.24 -13.03
C ALA A 53 1.44 5.80 -11.95
N LEU A 54 0.81 6.95 -12.21
CA LEU A 54 -0.20 7.53 -11.32
C LEU A 54 -1.45 6.63 -11.23
N GLY A 55 -1.92 6.10 -12.36
CA GLY A 55 -3.08 5.21 -12.41
C GLY A 55 -2.84 3.90 -11.64
N PHE A 56 -1.70 3.24 -11.83
CA PHE A 56 -1.35 2.03 -11.07
C PHE A 56 -1.14 2.30 -9.57
N SER A 57 -0.63 3.48 -9.23
CA SER A 57 -0.49 3.87 -7.83
C SER A 57 -1.86 4.13 -7.19
N GLN A 58 -2.75 4.88 -7.86
CA GLN A 58 -4.11 5.09 -7.38
C GLN A 58 -4.90 3.77 -7.29
N ALA A 59 -4.68 2.82 -8.22
CA ALA A 59 -5.33 1.50 -8.16
C ALA A 59 -5.02 0.76 -6.85
N LEU A 60 -3.79 0.83 -6.34
CA LEU A 60 -3.45 0.26 -5.03
C LEU A 60 -4.28 0.89 -3.91
N ILE A 61 -4.50 2.20 -3.96
CA ILE A 61 -5.28 2.89 -2.94
C ILE A 61 -6.78 2.58 -3.07
N LEU A 62 -7.28 2.38 -4.30
CA LEU A 62 -8.65 1.87 -4.50
C LEU A 62 -8.82 0.46 -3.93
N VAL A 63 -7.80 -0.42 -4.02
CA VAL A 63 -7.78 -1.72 -3.31
C VAL A 63 -7.90 -1.52 -1.81
N HIS A 64 -7.14 -0.56 -1.26
CA HIS A 64 -7.13 -0.24 0.15
C HIS A 64 -8.52 0.20 0.63
N GLU A 65 -9.11 1.19 0.00
CA GLU A 65 -10.42 1.71 0.35
C GLU A 65 -11.55 0.66 0.19
N ALA A 66 -11.50 -0.09 -0.91
CA ALA A 66 -12.44 -1.19 -1.13
C ALA A 66 -12.29 -2.30 -0.07
N GLY A 67 -11.07 -2.57 0.37
CA GLY A 67 -10.76 -3.56 1.41
C GLY A 67 -11.32 -3.19 2.78
N HIS A 68 -11.24 -1.93 3.15
CA HIS A 68 -11.90 -1.36 4.33
C HIS A 68 -13.42 -1.28 4.19
N ARG A 69 -13.95 -1.41 2.96
CA ARG A 69 -15.37 -1.18 2.63
C ARG A 69 -15.79 0.27 2.83
N THR A 70 -14.85 1.18 2.67
CA THR A 70 -15.02 2.62 2.77
C THR A 70 -15.20 3.30 1.42
N LEU A 71 -14.81 2.65 0.31
CA LEU A 71 -14.99 3.23 -1.01
C LEU A 71 -16.48 3.41 -1.35
N PHE A 72 -17.30 2.37 -1.17
CA PHE A 72 -18.74 2.36 -1.39
C PHE A 72 -19.49 1.84 -0.16
N ARG A 73 -20.79 2.21 -0.03
CA ARG A 73 -21.66 1.67 1.03
C ARG A 73 -21.94 0.17 0.87
N GLY A 74 -22.03 -0.31 -0.37
CA GLY A 74 -22.37 -1.69 -0.71
C GLY A 74 -21.17 -2.61 -0.76
N ARG A 75 -21.28 -3.82 -0.20
CA ARG A 75 -20.21 -4.83 -0.21
C ARG A 75 -19.81 -5.25 -1.62
N LEU A 76 -20.80 -5.47 -2.49
CA LEU A 76 -20.59 -5.95 -3.86
C LEU A 76 -19.75 -4.97 -4.68
N LEU A 77 -20.05 -3.67 -4.62
CA LEU A 77 -19.27 -2.65 -5.34
C LEU A 77 -17.84 -2.57 -4.85
N ASN A 78 -17.61 -2.65 -3.54
CA ASN A 78 -16.25 -2.73 -3.00
C ASN A 78 -15.51 -3.98 -3.49
N ASP A 79 -16.15 -5.14 -3.52
CA ASP A 79 -15.51 -6.38 -3.96
C ASP A 79 -15.24 -6.37 -5.48
N ILE A 80 -16.12 -5.81 -6.31
CA ILE A 80 -15.91 -5.66 -7.77
C ILE A 80 -14.78 -4.68 -8.05
N VAL A 81 -14.88 -3.45 -7.53
CA VAL A 81 -13.87 -2.41 -7.78
C VAL A 81 -12.53 -2.79 -7.16
N GLY A 82 -12.52 -3.34 -5.94
CA GLY A 82 -11.31 -3.84 -5.29
C GLY A 82 -10.62 -4.94 -6.09
N THR A 83 -11.38 -5.86 -6.72
CA THR A 83 -10.81 -6.91 -7.58
C THR A 83 -10.22 -6.32 -8.88
N ALA A 84 -10.95 -5.41 -9.55
CA ALA A 84 -10.48 -4.77 -10.76
C ALA A 84 -9.24 -3.88 -10.50
N ALA A 85 -9.28 -3.08 -9.44
CA ALA A 85 -8.12 -2.28 -9.01
C ALA A 85 -6.94 -3.17 -8.57
N GLY A 86 -7.21 -4.30 -7.90
CA GLY A 86 -6.20 -5.27 -7.51
C GLY A 86 -5.49 -5.91 -8.71
N PHE A 87 -6.21 -6.10 -9.81
CA PHE A 87 -5.60 -6.51 -11.08
C PHE A 87 -4.59 -5.46 -11.57
N LEU A 88 -4.96 -4.19 -11.60
CA LEU A 88 -4.06 -3.09 -12.01
C LEU A 88 -2.89 -2.87 -11.05
N ALA A 89 -3.11 -3.08 -9.75
CA ALA A 89 -2.10 -2.92 -8.70
C ALA A 89 -1.19 -4.15 -8.50
N LEU A 90 -1.37 -5.21 -9.27
CA LEU A 90 -0.67 -6.51 -9.12
C LEU A 90 -0.89 -7.15 -7.72
N VAL A 91 -2.08 -7.00 -7.16
CA VAL A 91 -2.42 -7.50 -5.82
C VAL A 91 -3.71 -8.30 -5.88
N PRO A 92 -3.72 -9.61 -5.58
CA PRO A 92 -4.95 -10.37 -5.43
C PRO A 92 -5.78 -9.82 -4.26
N TYR A 93 -6.86 -9.11 -4.58
CA TYR A 93 -7.72 -8.45 -3.58
C TYR A 93 -8.23 -9.41 -2.50
N ALA A 94 -8.50 -10.65 -2.88
CA ALA A 94 -8.93 -11.68 -1.94
C ALA A 94 -7.91 -11.96 -0.83
N SER A 95 -6.61 -11.92 -1.14
CA SER A 95 -5.51 -12.08 -0.17
C SER A 95 -5.24 -10.77 0.58
N TRP A 96 -5.28 -9.65 -0.13
CA TRP A 96 -4.98 -8.34 0.45
C TRP A 96 -5.88 -8.02 1.65
N ARG A 97 -7.18 -8.22 1.49
CA ARG A 97 -8.18 -7.83 2.48
C ARG A 97 -8.00 -8.48 3.87
N PRO A 98 -7.86 -9.81 4.03
CA PRO A 98 -7.63 -10.40 5.34
C PRO A 98 -6.25 -10.05 5.94
N ILE A 99 -5.23 -9.86 5.11
CA ILE A 99 -3.90 -9.46 5.56
C ILE A 99 -3.92 -8.02 6.07
N HIS A 100 -4.54 -7.10 5.36
CA HIS A 100 -4.66 -5.71 5.79
C HIS A 100 -5.53 -5.56 7.06
N ALA A 101 -6.60 -6.34 7.18
CA ALA A 101 -7.37 -6.39 8.42
C ALA A 101 -6.54 -6.90 9.62
N ARG A 102 -5.58 -7.80 9.38
CA ARG A 102 -4.63 -8.23 10.40
C ARG A 102 -3.61 -7.13 10.71
N HIS A 103 -3.13 -6.41 9.72
CA HIS A 103 -2.26 -5.27 9.88
C HIS A 103 -2.84 -4.25 10.89
N HIS A 104 -4.06 -3.77 10.68
CA HIS A 104 -4.73 -2.86 11.63
C HIS A 104 -4.90 -3.48 13.03
N ARG A 105 -5.08 -4.79 13.12
CA ARG A 105 -5.24 -5.45 14.41
C ARG A 105 -3.93 -5.55 15.20
N TYR A 106 -2.81 -5.75 14.51
CA TYR A 106 -1.51 -6.01 15.14
C TYR A 106 -0.51 -4.88 14.91
N THR A 107 -0.96 -3.71 14.45
CA THR A 107 -0.09 -2.51 14.33
C THR A 107 0.62 -2.26 15.65
N GLY A 108 1.95 -2.10 15.58
CA GLY A 108 2.84 -2.02 16.74
C GLY A 108 3.51 -3.35 17.11
N TRP A 109 2.99 -4.50 16.66
CA TRP A 109 3.57 -5.83 16.86
C TRP A 109 4.14 -6.37 15.55
N GLN A 110 5.46 -6.16 15.32
CA GLN A 110 6.08 -6.37 14.02
C GLN A 110 6.04 -7.84 13.54
N ASP A 111 6.22 -8.79 14.44
CA ASP A 111 6.25 -10.22 14.15
C ASP A 111 4.85 -10.86 14.00
N LEU A 112 3.79 -10.19 14.48
CA LEU A 112 2.41 -10.66 14.38
C LEU A 112 1.65 -10.08 13.19
N ASP A 113 2.20 -9.05 12.56
CA ASP A 113 1.67 -8.44 11.35
C ASP A 113 2.39 -8.98 10.11
N ALA A 114 1.66 -9.68 9.24
CA ALA A 114 2.21 -10.27 8.01
C ALA A 114 2.92 -9.26 7.11
N THR A 115 2.55 -7.97 7.19
CA THR A 115 3.11 -6.91 6.33
C THR A 115 4.45 -6.38 6.81
N THR A 116 4.75 -6.53 8.10
CA THR A 116 6.00 -6.06 8.73
C THR A 116 6.90 -7.19 9.25
N GLU A 117 6.38 -8.43 9.37
CA GLU A 117 7.12 -9.58 9.90
C GLU A 117 8.43 -9.82 9.15
N SER A 118 8.43 -9.65 7.83
CA SER A 118 9.65 -9.81 7.02
C SER A 118 10.72 -8.73 7.25
N LEU A 119 10.38 -7.66 7.96
CA LEU A 119 11.27 -6.55 8.34
C LEU A 119 11.77 -6.67 9.79
N VAL A 120 11.40 -7.72 10.52
CA VAL A 120 11.95 -7.99 11.86
C VAL A 120 13.48 -8.01 11.77
N PRO A 121 14.20 -7.31 12.69
CA PRO A 121 15.65 -7.26 12.70
C PRO A 121 16.26 -8.67 12.66
N ARG A 122 17.14 -8.92 11.72
CA ARG A 122 17.80 -10.21 11.52
C ARG A 122 19.19 -10.03 10.93
N GLN A 123 19.99 -11.05 11.04
CA GLN A 123 21.27 -11.09 10.33
C GLN A 123 21.01 -11.22 8.82
N VAL A 124 21.58 -10.31 8.05
CA VAL A 124 21.46 -10.24 6.59
C VAL A 124 22.81 -10.67 6.00
N SER A 125 22.82 -11.62 5.09
CA SER A 125 24.04 -12.06 4.42
C SER A 125 24.68 -10.93 3.59
N ALA A 126 25.97 -11.03 3.32
CA ALA A 126 26.70 -9.97 2.59
C ALA A 126 26.10 -9.70 1.19
N TRP A 127 25.76 -10.75 0.45
CA TRP A 127 25.16 -10.60 -0.89
C TRP A 127 23.74 -10.01 -0.84
N GLU A 128 22.93 -10.43 0.13
CA GLU A 128 21.59 -9.90 0.35
C GLU A 128 21.65 -8.42 0.71
N ARG A 129 22.56 -8.03 1.60
CA ARG A 129 22.83 -6.62 1.94
C ARG A 129 23.20 -5.82 0.70
N ALA A 130 24.16 -6.31 -0.10
CA ALA A 130 24.60 -5.63 -1.31
C ALA A 130 23.42 -5.43 -2.31
N LEU A 131 22.57 -6.43 -2.48
CA LEU A 131 21.38 -6.36 -3.36
C LEU A 131 20.36 -5.34 -2.85
N ILE A 132 20.03 -5.37 -1.56
CA ILE A 132 19.08 -4.43 -0.94
C ILE A 132 19.61 -3.00 -1.04
N ASP A 133 20.88 -2.77 -0.69
CA ASP A 133 21.48 -1.44 -0.72
C ASP A 133 21.60 -0.90 -2.16
N LEU A 134 21.94 -1.77 -3.13
CA LEU A 134 21.94 -1.40 -4.54
C LEU A 134 20.54 -1.02 -5.02
N ALA A 135 19.54 -1.87 -4.76
CA ALA A 135 18.17 -1.60 -5.18
C ALA A 135 17.65 -0.30 -4.56
N TRP A 136 17.92 -0.08 -3.26
CA TRP A 136 17.53 1.14 -2.56
C TRP A 136 18.17 2.39 -3.17
N ARG A 137 19.49 2.36 -3.44
CA ARG A 137 20.22 3.49 -4.05
C ARG A 137 19.74 3.79 -5.47
N SER A 138 19.48 2.74 -6.27
CA SER A 138 19.12 2.84 -7.69
C SER A 138 17.62 3.06 -7.93
N TRP A 139 16.82 3.23 -6.89
CA TRP A 139 15.36 3.37 -7.00
C TRP A 139 14.66 2.16 -7.64
N LEU A 140 15.30 1.00 -7.63
CA LEU A 140 14.67 -0.24 -8.05
C LEU A 140 13.63 -0.67 -7.01
N PRO A 141 12.36 -0.88 -7.38
CA PRO A 141 11.26 -1.13 -6.45
C PRO A 141 11.27 -2.58 -5.91
N LEU A 142 12.40 -3.01 -5.38
CA LEU A 142 12.59 -4.37 -4.89
C LEU A 142 11.66 -4.66 -3.71
N PHE A 143 11.46 -3.68 -2.82
CA PHE A 143 10.55 -3.84 -1.69
C PHE A 143 9.11 -4.06 -2.18
N SER A 144 8.56 -3.19 -3.03
CA SER A 144 7.19 -3.34 -3.55
C SER A 144 6.96 -4.66 -4.27
N ILE A 145 7.97 -5.18 -4.99
CA ILE A 145 7.88 -6.47 -5.69
C ILE A 145 7.85 -7.61 -4.66
N ILE A 146 8.84 -7.67 -3.76
CA ILE A 146 8.94 -8.72 -2.73
C ILE A 146 7.73 -8.66 -1.79
N TYR A 147 7.34 -7.45 -1.36
CA TYR A 147 6.19 -7.22 -0.50
C TYR A 147 4.90 -7.82 -1.07
N ARG A 148 4.63 -7.60 -2.38
CA ARG A 148 3.46 -8.20 -3.04
C ARG A 148 3.54 -9.70 -3.10
N ILE A 149 4.68 -10.24 -3.54
CA ILE A 149 4.87 -11.70 -3.65
C ILE A 149 4.66 -12.36 -2.29
N GLN A 150 5.31 -11.85 -1.25
CA GLN A 150 5.27 -12.46 0.08
C GLN A 150 3.89 -12.33 0.74
N ASN A 151 3.26 -11.16 0.66
CA ASN A 151 2.06 -10.86 1.45
C ASN A 151 0.75 -11.19 0.73
N TYR A 152 0.75 -11.33 -0.61
CA TYR A 152 -0.50 -11.47 -1.33
C TYR A 152 -0.55 -12.65 -2.31
N TRP A 153 0.61 -13.02 -2.89
CA TRP A 153 0.68 -14.11 -3.86
C TRP A 153 1.06 -15.45 -3.23
N ARG A 154 1.94 -15.46 -2.23
CA ARG A 154 2.38 -16.67 -1.53
C ARG A 154 1.41 -17.02 -0.40
N VAL A 155 0.27 -17.63 -0.74
CA VAL A 155 -0.80 -17.96 0.23
C VAL A 155 -0.31 -18.85 1.36
N GLU A 156 0.63 -19.76 1.11
CA GLU A 156 1.20 -20.62 2.16
C GLU A 156 1.98 -19.83 3.21
N ARG A 157 2.73 -18.81 2.79
CA ARG A 157 3.44 -17.92 3.72
C ARG A 157 2.48 -17.14 4.62
N ILE A 158 1.37 -16.64 4.07
CA ILE A 158 0.42 -15.85 4.85
C ILE A 158 -0.56 -16.69 5.67
N ARG A 159 -0.60 -18.00 5.46
CA ARG A 159 -1.54 -18.90 6.13
C ARG A 159 -1.56 -18.79 7.67
N PRO A 160 -0.40 -18.70 8.37
CA PRO A 160 -0.37 -18.52 9.84
C PRO A 160 -1.02 -17.21 10.32
N PHE A 161 -1.09 -16.20 9.45
CA PHE A 161 -1.65 -14.89 9.75
C PHE A 161 -3.16 -14.80 9.45
N LEU A 162 -3.75 -15.81 8.83
CA LEU A 162 -5.16 -15.78 8.45
C LEU A 162 -6.05 -16.18 9.64
N ALA A 163 -7.16 -15.46 9.79
CA ALA A 163 -8.20 -15.90 10.71
C ALA A 163 -8.80 -17.24 10.27
N SER A 164 -9.21 -18.09 11.23
CA SER A 164 -9.73 -19.45 11.00
C SER A 164 -10.89 -19.53 10.00
N ARG A 165 -11.70 -18.46 9.89
CA ARG A 165 -12.79 -18.35 8.92
C ARG A 165 -12.36 -18.11 7.47
N VAL A 166 -11.10 -17.74 7.23
CA VAL A 166 -10.58 -17.50 5.89
C VAL A 166 -10.11 -18.81 5.29
N ARG A 167 -10.62 -19.16 4.12
CA ARG A 167 -10.25 -20.39 3.41
C ARG A 167 -9.04 -20.14 2.50
N PRO A 168 -7.85 -20.70 2.78
CA PRO A 168 -6.66 -20.49 1.95
C PRO A 168 -6.86 -20.92 0.48
N THR A 169 -7.63 -21.99 0.23
CA THR A 169 -7.94 -22.45 -1.13
C THR A 169 -8.65 -21.40 -1.98
N ARG A 170 -9.54 -20.59 -1.39
CA ARG A 170 -10.20 -19.48 -2.10
C ARG A 170 -9.17 -18.41 -2.52
N LEU A 171 -8.21 -18.12 -1.64
CA LEU A 171 -7.15 -17.15 -1.94
C LEU A 171 -6.22 -17.64 -3.04
N GLN A 172 -5.86 -18.95 -3.00
CA GLN A 172 -5.06 -19.58 -4.05
C GLN A 172 -5.75 -19.52 -5.40
N TRP A 173 -7.05 -19.82 -5.47
CA TRP A 173 -7.79 -19.72 -6.73
C TRP A 173 -7.88 -18.31 -7.24
N ALA A 174 -8.14 -17.31 -6.40
CA ALA A 174 -8.15 -15.90 -6.80
C ALA A 174 -6.79 -15.46 -7.38
N ALA A 175 -5.68 -15.84 -6.73
CA ALA A 175 -4.34 -15.57 -7.22
C ALA A 175 -4.05 -16.28 -8.55
N ARG A 176 -4.42 -17.56 -8.70
CA ARG A 176 -4.23 -18.33 -9.94
C ARG A 176 -5.03 -17.76 -11.12
N ILE A 177 -6.29 -17.37 -10.89
CA ILE A 177 -7.14 -16.75 -11.91
C ILE A 177 -6.53 -15.42 -12.36
N GLN A 178 -6.08 -14.59 -11.44
CA GLN A 178 -5.43 -13.32 -11.77
C GLN A 178 -4.10 -13.53 -12.52
N LEU A 179 -3.28 -14.50 -12.10
CA LEU A 179 -2.05 -14.87 -12.81
C LEU A 179 -2.35 -15.36 -14.23
N LEU A 180 -3.34 -16.24 -14.38
CA LEU A 180 -3.77 -16.72 -15.70
C LEU A 180 -4.21 -15.55 -16.61
N ALA A 181 -4.95 -14.58 -16.07
CA ALA A 181 -5.34 -13.39 -16.83
C ALA A 181 -4.13 -12.59 -17.32
N TYR A 182 -3.09 -12.42 -16.50
CA TYR A 182 -1.84 -11.78 -16.96
C TYR A 182 -1.12 -12.59 -18.03
N VAL A 183 -1.03 -13.91 -17.85
CA VAL A 183 -0.41 -14.81 -18.87
C VAL A 183 -1.14 -14.71 -20.20
N LEU A 184 -2.47 -14.71 -20.18
CA LEU A 184 -3.28 -14.59 -21.40
C LEU A 184 -3.11 -13.22 -22.07
N LEU A 185 -3.05 -12.11 -21.29
CA LEU A 185 -2.78 -10.79 -21.84
C LEU A 185 -1.39 -10.70 -22.47
N VAL A 186 -0.36 -11.20 -21.79
CA VAL A 186 1.01 -11.22 -22.34
C VAL A 186 1.11 -12.12 -23.55
N ALA A 187 0.40 -13.26 -23.55
CA ALA A 187 0.35 -14.14 -24.74
C ALA A 187 -0.35 -13.48 -25.93
N TRP A 188 -1.41 -12.68 -25.66
CA TRP A 188 -2.16 -11.95 -26.69
C TRP A 188 -1.35 -10.83 -27.33
N PHE A 189 -0.73 -9.97 -26.51
CA PHE A 189 0.03 -8.80 -26.99
C PHE A 189 1.49 -9.11 -27.35
N GLY A 190 2.04 -10.21 -26.82
CA GLY A 190 3.46 -10.52 -26.86
C GLY A 190 4.25 -9.82 -25.76
N VAL A 191 5.35 -10.45 -25.32
CA VAL A 191 6.20 -9.94 -24.22
C VAL A 191 6.78 -8.55 -24.54
N PRO A 192 7.42 -8.31 -25.72
CA PRO A 192 8.00 -7.00 -26.01
C PRO A 192 6.96 -5.88 -25.98
N GLN A 193 5.80 -6.11 -26.59
CA GLN A 193 4.73 -5.11 -26.64
C GLN A 193 4.14 -4.83 -25.27
N SER A 194 3.92 -5.86 -24.46
CA SER A 194 3.43 -5.71 -23.08
C SER A 194 4.40 -4.89 -22.24
N LEU A 195 5.70 -5.19 -22.33
CA LEU A 195 6.74 -4.44 -21.64
C LEU A 195 6.82 -2.99 -22.13
N ALA A 196 6.73 -2.75 -23.44
CA ALA A 196 6.74 -1.41 -23.98
C ALA A 196 5.52 -0.59 -23.53
N LEU A 197 4.32 -1.19 -23.52
CA LEU A 197 3.09 -0.47 -23.17
C LEU A 197 3.01 -0.10 -21.68
N VAL A 198 3.42 -0.99 -20.78
CA VAL A 198 3.16 -0.78 -19.34
C VAL A 198 4.40 -0.86 -18.46
N GLY A 199 5.51 -1.39 -18.96
CA GLY A 199 6.69 -1.70 -18.13
C GLY A 199 7.26 -0.50 -17.40
N PRO A 200 7.66 0.60 -18.07
CA PRO A 200 8.21 1.77 -17.40
C PRO A 200 7.23 2.42 -16.43
N GLY A 201 5.95 2.56 -16.83
CA GLY A 201 4.91 3.10 -15.95
C GLY A 201 4.69 2.25 -14.71
N LEU A 202 4.72 0.93 -14.86
CA LEU A 202 4.62 0.01 -13.73
C LEU A 202 5.83 0.10 -12.79
N LEU A 203 7.05 0.17 -13.33
CA LEU A 203 8.25 0.36 -12.50
C LEU A 203 8.23 1.68 -11.74
N LEU A 204 7.84 2.78 -12.39
CA LEU A 204 7.65 4.08 -11.74
C LEU A 204 6.58 4.03 -10.64
N ALA A 205 5.45 3.35 -10.90
CA ALA A 205 4.40 3.15 -9.91
C ALA A 205 4.92 2.38 -8.69
N LEU A 206 5.63 1.28 -8.90
CA LEU A 206 6.20 0.46 -7.84
C LEU A 206 7.24 1.24 -7.02
N ALA A 207 8.10 2.05 -7.68
CA ALA A 207 9.06 2.90 -6.98
C ALA A 207 8.38 3.99 -6.13
N PHE A 208 7.31 4.60 -6.63
CA PHE A 208 6.51 5.54 -5.85
C PHE A 208 5.81 4.85 -4.67
N GLN A 209 5.32 3.64 -4.87
CA GLN A 209 4.67 2.85 -3.83
C GLN A 209 5.67 2.36 -2.77
N ASP A 210 6.95 2.13 -3.10
CA ASP A 210 8.00 1.91 -2.11
C ASP A 210 8.09 3.10 -1.14
N ILE A 211 8.06 4.33 -1.68
CA ILE A 211 8.08 5.55 -0.86
C ILE A 211 6.86 5.59 0.05
N LEU A 212 5.65 5.40 -0.49
CA LEU A 212 4.41 5.47 0.27
C LEU A 212 4.34 4.38 1.36
N LEU A 213 4.60 3.13 1.01
CA LEU A 213 4.45 2.01 1.95
C LEU A 213 5.53 2.00 3.03
N LEU A 214 6.78 2.28 2.63
CA LEU A 214 7.89 2.31 3.59
C LEU A 214 7.84 3.52 4.52
N SER A 215 7.24 4.65 4.09
CA SER A 215 7.11 5.81 4.98
C SER A 215 6.20 5.56 6.17
N GLN A 216 5.24 4.66 6.05
CA GLN A 216 4.16 4.52 7.02
C GLN A 216 4.58 3.83 8.32
N HIS A 217 5.32 2.72 8.22
CA HIS A 217 5.64 1.87 9.37
C HIS A 217 7.12 1.52 9.48
N THR A 218 7.94 1.77 8.43
CA THR A 218 9.36 1.43 8.47
C THR A 218 10.13 2.48 9.25
N TYR A 219 11.09 2.01 10.06
CA TYR A 219 11.88 2.87 10.95
C TYR A 219 10.98 3.67 11.92
N MET A 220 9.93 3.03 12.42
CA MET A 220 9.06 3.48 13.51
C MET A 220 9.26 2.56 14.71
N PRO A 221 8.97 3.03 15.95
CA PRO A 221 8.96 2.15 17.11
C PRO A 221 8.07 0.94 16.88
N THR A 222 8.49 -0.25 17.30
CA THR A 222 7.72 -1.49 17.19
C THR A 222 8.07 -2.42 18.34
N HIS A 223 7.17 -3.37 18.64
CA HIS A 223 7.38 -4.42 19.63
C HIS A 223 7.48 -5.79 18.94
N LEU A 224 8.09 -6.75 19.62
CA LEU A 224 8.10 -8.16 19.24
C LEU A 224 7.39 -8.99 20.31
N SER A 225 6.50 -9.88 19.88
CA SER A 225 5.73 -10.73 20.80
C SER A 225 6.57 -11.84 21.43
N HIS A 226 7.67 -12.24 20.77
CA HIS A 226 8.46 -13.41 21.16
C HIS A 226 7.62 -14.69 21.33
N GLY A 227 6.50 -14.80 20.59
CA GLY A 227 5.58 -15.94 20.65
C GLY A 227 4.64 -15.93 21.85
N GLN A 228 4.59 -14.85 22.61
CA GLN A 228 3.67 -14.69 23.75
C GLN A 228 2.35 -14.05 23.31
N ASP A 229 1.31 -14.25 24.13
CA ASP A 229 0.07 -13.50 23.98
C ASP A 229 0.29 -12.02 24.32
N VAL A 230 -0.19 -11.15 23.44
CA VAL A 230 0.06 -9.71 23.55
C VAL A 230 -1.23 -8.91 23.71
N ARG A 231 -1.14 -7.78 24.41
CA ARG A 231 -2.18 -6.77 24.38
C ARG A 231 -2.21 -6.07 23.03
N LEU A 232 -3.36 -6.01 22.39
CA LEU A 232 -3.54 -5.25 21.15
C LEU A 232 -3.60 -3.75 21.44
N PHE A 233 -2.96 -2.96 20.60
CA PHE A 233 -3.05 -1.51 20.67
C PHE A 233 -4.36 -1.03 20.02
N PRO A 234 -5.21 -0.31 20.77
CA PRO A 234 -6.42 0.27 20.19
C PRO A 234 -6.04 1.38 19.18
N PRO A 235 -6.94 1.75 18.24
CA PRO A 235 -6.66 2.75 17.21
C PRO A 235 -6.03 4.04 17.73
N GLN A 236 -6.43 4.50 18.93
CA GLN A 236 -5.94 5.72 19.58
C GLN A 236 -4.46 5.65 19.97
N GLU A 237 -3.92 4.46 20.15
CA GLU A 237 -2.53 4.23 20.50
C GLU A 237 -1.66 3.90 19.28
N GLN A 238 -2.26 3.58 18.12
CA GLN A 238 -1.52 3.15 16.92
C GLN A 238 -0.76 4.29 16.23
N GLY A 239 -1.10 5.55 16.49
CA GLY A 239 -0.40 6.71 15.93
C GLY A 239 1.10 6.72 16.21
N ARG A 240 1.55 6.18 17.36
CA ARG A 240 2.99 6.10 17.69
C ARG A 240 3.78 5.11 16.83
N PHE A 241 3.11 4.19 16.15
CA PHE A 241 3.71 3.18 15.27
C PHE A 241 3.51 3.50 13.79
N THR A 242 2.93 4.65 13.49
CA THR A 242 2.59 5.08 12.13
C THR A 242 3.13 6.47 11.85
N ARG A 243 3.39 6.76 10.59
CA ARG A 243 3.83 8.07 10.11
C ARG A 243 2.96 8.53 8.96
N SER A 244 2.64 9.81 8.96
CA SER A 244 1.99 10.50 7.84
C SER A 244 3.03 11.29 7.03
N LEU A 245 2.80 11.43 5.72
CA LEU A 245 3.59 12.29 4.85
C LEU A 245 2.77 13.51 4.46
N CYS A 246 3.35 14.70 4.58
CA CYS A 246 2.80 15.89 3.97
C CYS A 246 3.17 15.92 2.48
N LEU A 247 2.26 15.46 1.62
CA LEU A 247 2.38 15.48 0.16
C LEU A 247 1.76 16.75 -0.44
N PRO A 248 2.09 17.10 -1.70
CA PRO A 248 1.36 18.12 -2.45
C PRO A 248 -0.14 17.79 -2.52
N ALA A 249 -1.00 18.78 -2.31
CA ALA A 249 -2.45 18.58 -2.16
C ALA A 249 -3.10 17.81 -3.32
N TRP A 250 -2.66 18.05 -4.57
CA TRP A 250 -3.17 17.32 -5.74
C TRP A 250 -2.83 15.83 -5.71
N LEU A 251 -1.64 15.48 -5.21
CA LEU A 251 -1.17 14.09 -5.11
C LEU A 251 -1.87 13.39 -3.94
N SER A 252 -1.97 14.05 -2.78
CA SER A 252 -2.74 13.55 -1.65
C SER A 252 -4.21 13.28 -2.04
N TRP A 253 -4.85 14.20 -2.76
CA TRP A 253 -6.19 13.98 -3.29
C TRP A 253 -6.25 12.78 -4.25
N LEU A 254 -5.29 12.66 -5.17
CA LEU A 254 -5.23 11.58 -6.15
C LEU A 254 -5.17 10.21 -5.48
N ILE A 255 -4.40 10.08 -4.42
CA ILE A 255 -4.25 8.86 -3.63
C ILE A 255 -5.23 8.78 -2.44
N LEU A 256 -6.37 9.49 -2.52
CA LEU A 256 -7.45 9.45 -1.53
C LEU A 256 -6.95 9.72 -0.09
N HIS A 257 -5.98 10.63 0.08
CA HIS A 257 -5.36 10.97 1.37
C HIS A 257 -4.72 9.78 2.11
N PHE A 258 -4.20 8.81 1.36
CA PHE A 258 -3.50 7.65 1.93
C PHE A 258 -2.19 8.05 2.65
N ASP A 259 -1.65 9.22 2.36
CA ASP A 259 -0.55 9.86 3.04
C ASP A 259 -0.87 10.27 4.49
N ALA A 260 -2.14 10.53 4.84
CA ALA A 260 -2.61 10.81 6.20
C ALA A 260 -2.78 9.51 7.02
N HIS A 261 -1.70 8.72 7.14
CA HIS A 261 -1.77 7.33 7.58
C HIS A 261 -2.06 7.16 9.07
N GLU A 262 -1.56 8.07 9.94
CA GLU A 262 -1.92 8.08 11.35
C GLU A 262 -3.42 8.29 11.55
N LEU A 263 -3.99 9.23 10.78
CA LEU A 263 -5.42 9.51 10.82
C LEU A 263 -6.25 8.33 10.30
N HIS A 264 -5.73 7.64 9.26
CA HIS A 264 -6.34 6.42 8.76
C HIS A 264 -6.36 5.30 9.81
N HIS A 265 -5.26 5.08 10.54
CA HIS A 265 -5.23 4.11 11.64
C HIS A 265 -6.17 4.48 12.79
N LEU A 266 -6.31 5.77 13.08
CA LEU A 266 -7.23 6.26 14.10
C LEU A 266 -8.70 6.07 13.70
N TYR A 267 -9.03 6.25 12.41
CA TYR A 267 -10.39 6.16 11.86
C TYR A 267 -10.48 5.27 10.61
N PRO A 268 -10.17 3.97 10.70
CA PRO A 268 -10.09 3.09 9.53
C PRO A 268 -11.45 2.84 8.83
N ALA A 269 -12.55 3.24 9.45
CA ALA A 269 -13.90 3.17 8.88
C ALA A 269 -14.32 4.45 8.14
N VAL A 270 -13.50 5.51 8.16
CA VAL A 270 -13.75 6.73 7.40
C VAL A 270 -13.11 6.59 6.02
N PRO A 271 -13.84 6.91 4.93
CA PRO A 271 -13.27 6.91 3.59
C PRO A 271 -12.06 7.84 3.47
N GLY A 272 -10.98 7.38 2.84
CA GLY A 272 -9.77 8.18 2.64
C GLY A 272 -10.06 9.54 2.01
N TYR A 273 -10.92 9.58 0.99
CA TYR A 273 -11.34 10.84 0.34
C TYR A 273 -12.13 11.81 1.24
N LEU A 274 -12.41 11.44 2.50
CA LEU A 274 -13.04 12.32 3.51
C LEU A 274 -12.12 12.60 4.71
N LEU A 275 -10.96 11.95 4.82
CA LEU A 275 -10.06 12.10 5.97
C LEU A 275 -9.62 13.57 6.18
N HIS A 276 -9.41 14.33 5.10
CA HIS A 276 -9.05 15.75 5.15
C HIS A 276 -10.07 16.65 5.87
N ARG A 277 -11.29 16.14 6.14
CA ARG A 277 -12.33 16.86 6.87
C ARG A 277 -12.20 16.73 8.39
N ILE A 278 -11.34 15.83 8.84
CA ILE A 278 -11.10 15.62 10.26
C ILE A 278 -10.01 16.59 10.72
N PRO A 279 -10.30 17.52 11.65
CA PRO A 279 -9.29 18.40 12.21
C PRO A 279 -8.35 17.57 13.10
N TYR A 280 -7.19 17.21 12.56
CA TYR A 280 -6.19 16.41 13.26
C TYR A 280 -4.80 16.91 12.89
N ALA A 281 -3.94 17.06 13.89
CA ALA A 281 -2.53 17.38 13.73
C ALA A 281 -1.72 16.13 14.07
N PRO A 282 -1.26 15.36 13.06
CA PRO A 282 -0.54 14.12 13.29
C PRO A 282 0.80 14.39 13.99
N PRO A 283 1.11 13.73 15.13
CA PRO A 283 2.39 13.94 15.82
C PRO A 283 3.60 13.45 15.03
N ASN A 284 3.41 12.47 14.13
CA ASN A 284 4.48 11.89 13.31
C ASN A 284 4.38 12.29 11.82
N GLU A 285 3.73 13.42 11.52
CA GLU A 285 3.70 13.94 10.15
C GLU A 285 5.06 14.56 9.79
N VAL A 286 5.58 14.18 8.62
CA VAL A 286 6.81 14.74 8.08
C VAL A 286 6.63 15.15 6.62
N HIS A 287 7.32 16.22 6.21
CA HIS A 287 7.32 16.63 4.80
C HIS A 287 8.02 15.54 3.96
N TRP A 288 7.39 15.09 2.88
CA TRP A 288 7.85 13.96 2.07
C TRP A 288 9.29 14.09 1.56
N LEU A 289 9.72 15.30 1.15
CA LEU A 289 11.10 15.54 0.69
C LEU A 289 12.11 15.46 1.84
N ALA A 290 11.76 15.95 3.03
CA ALA A 290 12.62 15.87 4.20
C ALA A 290 12.83 14.40 4.60
N TRP A 291 11.73 13.66 4.71
CA TRP A 291 11.77 12.22 4.97
C TRP A 291 12.60 11.47 3.93
N LEU A 292 12.35 11.75 2.64
CA LEU A 292 13.04 11.06 1.56
C LEU A 292 14.56 11.32 1.56
N ARG A 293 14.99 12.56 1.84
CA ARG A 293 16.42 12.91 1.98
C ARG A 293 17.06 12.14 3.15
N GLU A 294 16.38 12.09 4.28
CA GLU A 294 16.84 11.38 5.46
C GLU A 294 17.02 9.89 5.18
N VAL A 295 15.97 9.21 4.72
CA VAL A 295 16.03 7.74 4.52
C VAL A 295 16.94 7.34 3.35
N LYS A 296 17.09 8.18 2.33
CA LYS A 296 18.04 7.94 1.22
C LYS A 296 19.50 8.18 1.59
N ALA A 297 19.77 8.89 2.69
CA ALA A 297 21.11 8.97 3.27
C ALA A 297 21.52 7.68 4.00
N MET A 298 20.56 6.83 4.37
CA MET A 298 20.82 5.53 4.99
C MET A 298 21.06 4.44 3.94
N SER A 299 21.75 3.34 4.34
CA SER A 299 21.72 2.13 3.55
C SER A 299 20.33 1.49 3.57
N GLY A 300 19.94 0.77 2.51
CA GLY A 300 18.66 0.08 2.46
C GLY A 300 18.48 -0.90 3.62
N CYS A 301 19.54 -1.63 3.97
CA CYS A 301 19.50 -2.55 5.10
C CYS A 301 19.34 -1.84 6.44
N THR A 302 20.00 -0.72 6.67
CA THR A 302 19.81 0.07 7.88
C THR A 302 18.37 0.56 7.98
N PHE A 303 17.85 1.14 6.91
CA PHE A 303 16.49 1.65 6.88
C PHE A 303 15.42 0.56 7.13
N LEU A 304 15.60 -0.63 6.54
CA LEU A 304 14.60 -1.70 6.62
C LEU A 304 14.67 -2.48 7.94
N PHE A 305 15.87 -2.71 8.49
CA PHE A 305 16.06 -3.71 9.56
C PHE A 305 16.63 -3.14 10.86
N ALA A 306 17.10 -1.89 10.89
CA ALA A 306 17.73 -1.34 12.11
C ALA A 306 16.81 -0.47 12.94
N GLY A 307 15.52 -0.44 12.74
CA GLY A 307 14.52 0.40 13.39
C GLY A 307 14.94 1.18 14.66
N PRO A 308 14.31 2.24 15.08
CA PRO A 308 14.59 2.83 16.37
C PRO A 308 14.38 1.76 17.44
N HIS A 309 15.27 1.71 18.43
CA HIS A 309 15.20 0.74 19.53
C HIS A 309 13.79 0.66 20.10
N PRO A 310 13.31 -0.54 20.43
CA PRO A 310 11.99 -0.68 21.03
C PRO A 310 11.90 0.20 22.29
N GLU A 311 10.79 0.92 22.43
CA GLU A 311 10.49 1.53 23.72
C GLU A 311 10.46 0.43 24.79
N PRO A 312 10.91 0.72 26.04
CA PRO A 312 10.80 -0.24 27.11
C PRO A 312 9.35 -0.73 27.21
N GLU A 313 9.17 -2.02 27.43
CA GLU A 313 7.85 -2.64 27.55
C GLU A 313 6.99 -1.88 28.57
N PRO A 314 5.70 -1.63 28.28
CA PRO A 314 4.80 -0.99 29.23
C PRO A 314 4.47 -1.86 30.43
#